data_c15db8ceb1631774f37bb7adcd38490a
#
_entry.id   c15db8ceb1631774f37bb7adcd38490a
#
_cell.length_a   1.000
_cell.length_b   1.000
_cell.length_c   1.000
_cell.angle_alpha   90.00
_cell.angle_beta   90.00
_cell.angle_gamma   90.00
#
_symmetry.space_group_name_H-M   'P 1'
#
loop_
_entity.id
_entity.type
_entity.pdbx_description
1 polymer ?
#
loop_
_entity_poly.entity_id
_entity_poly.type
_entity_poly.pdbx_seq_one_letter_code
_entity_poly.pdbx_strand_id
1 'polypeptide(L)' 'MLYRTLKRMIERGQTAGLEEKIDIFFAVDKVTESEYQELIGMLNAGGTTV' A
#
# COMPACT_ATOMS: atom_id res chain seq x y z
N MET A 1 4.43 11.95 0.60
CA MET A 1 4.02 11.89 1.80
C MET A 1 3.16 10.73 2.11
N LEU A 2 1.98 10.60 1.55
CA LEU A 2 1.13 9.46 1.84
C LEU A 2 1.77 8.15 1.41
N TYR A 3 2.44 8.16 0.28
CA TYR A 3 3.10 6.95 -0.21
C TYR A 3 4.12 6.46 0.82
N ARG A 4 4.91 7.37 1.38
CA ARG A 4 5.93 6.97 2.34
C ARG A 4 5.31 6.40 3.61
N THR A 5 4.19 6.99 4.05
CA THR A 5 3.49 6.49 5.22
C THR A 5 2.96 5.09 4.98
N LEU A 6 2.37 4.86 3.82
CA LEU A 6 1.83 3.54 3.50
C LEU A 6 2.95 2.51 3.39
N LYS A 7 4.06 2.91 2.78
CA LYS A 7 5.20 2.01 2.66
C LYS A 7 5.71 1.60 4.03
N ARG A 8 5.77 2.56 4.96
CA ARG A 8 6.24 2.27 6.31
C ARG A 8 5.29 1.32 7.03
N MET A 9 3.99 1.48 6.83
CA MET A 9 3.02 0.60 7.43
C MET A 9 3.19 -0.83 6.94
N ILE A 10 3.45 -1.00 5.64
CA ILE A 10 3.68 -2.31 5.09
C ILE A 10 4.93 -2.92 5.70
N GLU A 11 5.98 -2.13 5.83
CA GLU A 11 7.23 -2.63 6.39
C GLU A 11 7.05 -3.05 7.85
N ARG A 12 6.11 -2.46 8.55
CA ARG A 12 5.86 -2.82 9.92
C ARG A 12 4.87 -3.96 10.05
N GLY A 13 4.35 -4.48 8.98
CA GLY A 13 3.37 -5.54 9.02
C GLY A 13 1.96 -5.07 9.30
N GLN A 14 1.71 -3.77 9.30
CA GLN A 14 0.38 -3.25 9.56
C GLN A 14 -0.40 -3.24 8.27
N THR A 15 -0.71 -4.41 7.75
CA THR A 15 -1.35 -4.49 6.45
C THR A 15 -2.82 -4.84 6.49
N ALA A 16 -3.40 -5.01 7.65
CA ALA A 16 -4.82 -5.36 7.75
C ALA A 16 -5.67 -4.24 7.16
N GLY A 17 -6.42 -4.55 6.14
CA GLY A 17 -7.27 -3.56 5.48
C GLY A 17 -6.50 -2.51 4.71
N LEU A 18 -5.19 -2.63 4.59
CA LEU A 18 -4.39 -1.60 3.95
C LEU A 18 -4.59 -1.61 2.44
N GLU A 19 -4.80 -2.77 1.85
CA GLU A 19 -5.02 -2.84 0.42
C GLU A 19 -6.24 -2.02 0.03
N GLU A 20 -7.30 -2.11 0.80
CA GLU A 20 -8.50 -1.34 0.53
C GLU A 20 -8.23 0.15 0.66
N LYS A 21 -7.44 0.54 1.67
CA LYS A 21 -7.11 1.94 1.85
C LYS A 21 -6.27 2.45 0.69
N ILE A 22 -5.33 1.64 0.21
CA ILE A 22 -4.50 2.03 -0.92
C ILE A 22 -5.37 2.20 -2.16
N ASP A 23 -6.34 1.32 -2.37
CA ASP A 23 -7.25 1.44 -3.49
C ASP A 23 -8.02 2.75 -3.42
N ILE A 24 -8.50 3.12 -2.24
CA ILE A 24 -9.24 4.36 -2.07
C ILE A 24 -8.34 5.56 -2.34
N PHE A 25 -7.12 5.54 -1.83
CA PHE A 25 -6.19 6.64 -2.04
C PHE A 25 -5.85 6.79 -3.52
N PHE A 26 -5.74 5.68 -4.23
CA PHE A 26 -5.47 5.73 -5.65
C PHE A 26 -6.69 6.33 -6.40
N ALA A 27 -7.88 5.94 -5.98
CA ALA A 27 -9.09 6.43 -6.63
C ALA A 27 -9.26 7.93 -6.47
N VAL A 28 -8.78 8.49 -5.36
CA VAL A 28 -8.89 9.93 -5.16
C VAL A 28 -7.60 10.66 -5.48
N ASP A 29 -6.72 10.00 -6.25
CA ASP A 29 -5.48 10.63 -6.71
C ASP A 29 -4.53 11.02 -5.57
N LYS A 30 -4.56 10.36 -4.47
CA LYS A 30 -3.59 10.65 -3.40
C LYS A 30 -2.30 9.91 -3.62
N VAL A 31 -2.29 8.86 -4.45
CA VAL A 31 -1.08 8.17 -4.85
C VAL A 31 -1.15 7.99 -6.36
N THR A 32 0.01 7.93 -7.00
CA THR A 32 0.04 7.77 -8.46
C THR A 32 -0.05 6.29 -8.78
N GLU A 33 -0.24 5.98 -10.05
CA GLU A 33 -0.35 4.59 -10.48
C GLU A 33 0.93 3.83 -10.16
N SER A 34 2.08 4.46 -10.37
CA SER A 34 3.35 3.82 -10.06
C SER A 34 3.45 3.51 -8.58
N GLU A 35 3.05 4.46 -7.75
CA GLU A 35 3.08 4.26 -6.31
C GLU A 35 2.10 3.18 -5.89
N TYR A 36 0.93 3.17 -6.52
CA TYR A 36 -0.08 2.17 -6.21
C TYR A 36 0.45 0.77 -6.52
N GLN A 37 1.02 0.59 -7.70
CA GLN A 37 1.53 -0.72 -8.09
C GLN A 37 2.66 -1.17 -7.18
N GLU A 38 3.52 -0.24 -6.79
CA GLU A 38 4.62 -0.56 -5.92
C GLU A 38 4.13 -0.98 -4.54
N LEU A 39 3.14 -0.27 -3.99
CA LEU A 39 2.60 -0.61 -2.68
C LEU A 39 1.89 -1.97 -2.71
N ILE A 40 1.13 -2.23 -3.76
CA ILE A 40 0.44 -3.50 -3.89
C ILE A 40 1.48 -4.63 -4.02
N GLY A 41 2.55 -4.40 -4.76
CA GLY A 41 3.61 -5.38 -4.86
C GLY A 41 4.26 -5.68 -3.52
N MET A 42 4.47 -4.65 -2.71
CA MET A 42 5.03 -4.83 -1.39
C MET A 42 4.09 -5.62 -0.50
N LEU A 43 2.79 -5.34 -0.60
CA LEU A 43 1.82 -6.08 0.18
C LEU A 43 1.83 -7.55 -0.19
N ASN A 44 1.86 -7.84 -1.49
CA ASN A 44 1.85 -9.22 -1.92
C ASN A 44 3.14 -9.92 -1.54
N ALA A 45 4.25 -9.23 -1.58
CA ALA A 45 5.52 -9.86 -1.30
C ALA A 45 5.71 -10.07 0.19
N GLY A 46 5.24 -9.12 1.00
CA GLY A 46 5.48 -9.24 2.40
C GLY A 46 4.32 -9.70 3.20
N GLY A 47 3.14 -9.42 2.73
CA GLY A 47 1.99 -9.66 3.52
C GLY A 47 1.34 -10.94 3.32
N THR A 48 1.57 -11.62 2.22
CA THR A 48 0.83 -12.71 1.96
C THR A 48 1.48 -13.86 2.34
N THR A 49 2.20 -13.98 3.14
CA THR A 49 2.84 -15.07 3.35
C THR A 49 2.07 -16.17 3.66
N VAL A 50 1.23 -16.48 3.45
CA VAL A 50 0.55 -17.54 3.76
C VAL A 50 0.99 -18.64 3.64
#